data_e448fc4ca57047604a7e34df89ae1226
#
_entry.id   e448fc4ca57047604a7e34df89ae1226
#
_cell.length_a   1.000
_cell.length_b   1.000
_cell.length_c   1.000
_cell.angle_alpha   90.00
_cell.angle_beta   90.00
_cell.angle_gamma   90.00
#
_symmetry.space_group_name_H-M   'P 1'
#
loop_
_entity.id
_entity.type
_entity.pdbx_description
1 polymer ?
#
loop_
_entity_poly.entity_id
_entity_poly.type
_entity_poly.pdbx_seq_one_letter_code
_entity_poly.pdbx_strand_id
1 'polypeptide(L)'
;MKKTTLACYIVSAMACFSIGMNTANATTDSLDLTVVTKVTAGTCSAELQENSKTVTDIDFQDVFIPEVISGNKAKSFNLILSNCAATPSAELTLKPASGSTCDGAAGAGEAFANSSVATPKAAAVAVEVWGSATPKSGTQLKCKSANAFPVTIVGKSVTVPLSARLIRDSGKADADVTAGEFSSQAVFDITYK
;
A
#
# COMPACT_ATOMS: atom_id res chain seq x y z
N MET A 1 -26.35 -25.10 53.26
CA MET A 1 -27.42 -25.75 54.06
C MET A 1 -28.75 -25.10 53.66
N LYS A 2 -29.62 -25.78 53.01
CA LYS A 2 -31.05 -26.02 53.23
C LYS A 2 -31.60 -26.62 51.93
N LYS A 3 -31.84 -27.92 52.06
CA LYS A 3 -32.61 -28.71 51.12
C LYS A 3 -34.08 -28.38 51.34
N THR A 4 -34.85 -28.21 50.30
CA THR A 4 -36.32 -28.24 50.38
C THR A 4 -36.81 -29.19 49.30
N THR A 5 -37.19 -30.34 49.77
CA THR A 5 -37.95 -31.38 49.05
C THR A 5 -39.41 -30.92 48.91
N LEU A 6 -39.98 -30.99 47.72
CA LEU A 6 -41.42 -30.87 47.59
C LEU A 6 -41.98 -32.09 46.90
N ALA A 7 -42.94 -32.67 47.58
CA ALA A 7 -43.55 -33.96 47.33
C ALA A 7 -44.52 -34.00 46.17
N CYS A 8 -44.57 -35.14 45.55
CA CYS A 8 -45.50 -35.61 44.54
C CYS A 8 -46.91 -35.77 45.09
N TYR A 9 -47.88 -35.24 44.40
CA TYR A 9 -49.27 -35.70 44.49
C TYR A 9 -49.74 -36.20 43.14
N ILE A 10 -49.95 -37.53 43.09
CA ILE A 10 -50.60 -38.24 41.98
C ILE A 10 -52.07 -38.25 42.26
N VAL A 11 -52.87 -37.68 41.39
CA VAL A 11 -54.31 -37.88 41.37
C VAL A 11 -54.65 -38.56 40.03
N SER A 12 -55.01 -39.82 40.09
CA SER A 12 -55.56 -40.58 38.98
C SER A 12 -56.99 -40.14 38.69
N ALA A 13 -57.25 -39.68 37.48
CA ALA A 13 -58.62 -39.61 36.91
C ALA A 13 -58.56 -40.28 35.54
N MET A 14 -59.07 -41.49 35.52
CA MET A 14 -59.33 -42.29 34.33
C MET A 14 -60.58 -41.75 33.68
N ALA A 15 -60.46 -41.08 32.52
CA ALA A 15 -61.57 -40.79 31.64
C ALA A 15 -61.22 -41.36 30.25
N CYS A 16 -62.02 -42.41 29.85
CA CYS A 16 -61.91 -42.93 28.51
C CYS A 16 -62.44 -41.91 27.48
N PHE A 17 -61.52 -41.41 26.69
CA PHE A 17 -61.85 -40.64 25.49
C PHE A 17 -61.42 -41.44 24.25
N SER A 18 -62.35 -41.75 23.39
CA SER A 18 -62.15 -42.31 22.07
C SER A 18 -61.21 -41.39 21.24
N ILE A 19 -60.07 -41.91 20.97
CA ILE A 19 -59.04 -41.20 20.19
C ILE A 19 -59.36 -41.32 18.70
N GLY A 20 -59.95 -40.26 18.13
CA GLY A 20 -59.93 -40.07 16.70
C GLY A 20 -58.40 -39.85 16.32
N MET A 21 -57.85 -40.75 15.55
CA MET A 21 -56.55 -40.59 14.96
C MET A 21 -56.58 -39.42 13.96
N ASN A 22 -56.34 -38.22 14.42
CA ASN A 22 -55.94 -37.14 13.54
C ASN A 22 -54.46 -37.40 13.16
N THR A 23 -54.26 -37.82 11.94
CA THR A 23 -52.93 -37.81 11.33
C THR A 23 -52.48 -36.36 11.25
N ALA A 24 -51.60 -35.95 12.16
CA ALA A 24 -50.91 -34.68 12.04
C ALA A 24 -50.00 -34.76 10.80
N ASN A 25 -50.43 -34.17 9.71
CA ASN A 25 -49.53 -33.88 8.59
C ASN A 25 -48.50 -32.84 9.09
N ALA A 26 -47.30 -33.31 9.36
CA ALA A 26 -46.18 -32.40 9.56
C ALA A 26 -45.88 -31.69 8.23
N THR A 27 -46.35 -30.47 8.09
CA THR A 27 -45.92 -29.60 7.01
C THR A 27 -44.50 -29.18 7.35
N THR A 28 -43.54 -29.57 6.52
CA THR A 28 -42.20 -29.05 6.57
C THR A 28 -42.23 -27.64 6.02
N ASP A 29 -42.25 -26.64 6.91
CA ASP A 29 -42.02 -25.26 6.51
C ASP A 29 -40.51 -25.10 6.23
N SER A 30 -40.17 -24.74 4.99
CA SER A 30 -38.83 -24.34 4.63
C SER A 30 -38.69 -22.82 4.80
N LEU A 31 -37.73 -22.39 5.61
CA LEU A 31 -37.40 -20.99 5.77
C LEU A 31 -36.13 -20.69 4.96
N ASP A 32 -36.26 -19.87 3.94
CA ASP A 32 -35.10 -19.40 3.16
C ASP A 32 -34.41 -18.28 3.90
N LEU A 33 -33.15 -18.51 4.27
CA LEU A 33 -32.26 -17.50 4.85
C LEU A 33 -31.32 -16.98 3.77
N THR A 34 -31.46 -15.70 3.41
CA THR A 34 -30.55 -15.02 2.52
C THR A 34 -29.57 -14.19 3.36
N VAL A 35 -28.27 -14.48 3.27
CA VAL A 35 -27.21 -13.71 3.90
C VAL A 35 -26.53 -12.87 2.84
N VAL A 36 -26.57 -11.54 2.98
CA VAL A 36 -25.88 -10.59 2.10
C VAL A 36 -24.80 -9.89 2.92
N THR A 37 -23.56 -9.93 2.43
CA THR A 37 -22.46 -9.19 3.01
C THR A 37 -21.59 -8.61 1.91
N LYS A 38 -20.95 -7.47 2.19
CA LYS A 38 -19.92 -6.88 1.34
C LYS A 38 -18.56 -7.22 1.96
N VAL A 39 -17.77 -8.02 1.26
CA VAL A 39 -16.37 -8.28 1.65
C VAL A 39 -15.51 -7.20 1.00
N THR A 40 -14.74 -6.48 1.81
CA THR A 40 -13.75 -5.49 1.34
C THR A 40 -12.34 -6.00 1.61
N ALA A 41 -11.40 -5.63 0.73
CA ALA A 41 -9.99 -5.92 0.97
C ALA A 41 -9.52 -5.24 2.27
N GLY A 42 -8.63 -5.91 2.99
CA GLY A 42 -7.95 -5.32 4.13
C GLY A 42 -6.97 -4.22 3.70
N THR A 43 -6.29 -3.64 4.67
CA THR A 43 -5.24 -2.64 4.45
C THR A 43 -3.97 -3.06 5.18
N CYS A 44 -2.84 -2.45 4.82
CA CYS A 44 -1.58 -2.58 5.54
C CYS A 44 -1.16 -1.24 6.13
N SER A 45 -0.29 -1.27 7.14
CA SER A 45 0.52 -0.12 7.53
C SER A 45 1.72 -0.03 6.60
N ALA A 46 2.05 1.17 6.12
CA ALA A 46 3.17 1.41 5.21
C ALA A 46 4.21 2.32 5.86
N GLU A 47 5.49 1.98 5.73
CA GLU A 47 6.61 2.81 6.18
C GLU A 47 7.80 2.68 5.23
N LEU A 48 8.61 3.74 5.13
CA LEU A 48 9.90 3.68 4.45
C LEU A 48 11.01 3.33 5.44
N GLN A 49 11.96 2.49 5.01
CA GLN A 49 13.13 2.13 5.80
C GLN A 49 14.41 2.27 4.97
N GLU A 50 15.43 2.88 5.57
CA GLU A 50 16.80 2.86 5.09
C GLU A 50 17.69 2.24 6.19
N ASN A 51 18.51 1.25 5.83
CA ASN A 51 19.39 0.55 6.79
C ASN A 51 18.64 0.03 8.04
N SER A 52 17.42 -0.52 7.84
CA SER A 52 16.53 -1.03 8.91
C SER A 52 16.05 0.04 9.91
N LYS A 53 16.10 1.31 9.54
CA LYS A 53 15.53 2.41 10.32
C LYS A 53 14.40 3.04 9.53
N THR A 54 13.28 3.32 10.21
CA THR A 54 12.18 4.08 9.62
C THR A 54 12.64 5.50 9.31
N VAL A 55 12.38 5.95 8.09
CA VAL A 55 12.77 7.27 7.60
C VAL A 55 11.58 7.94 6.92
N THR A 56 11.61 9.26 6.85
CA THR A 56 10.65 10.08 6.10
C THR A 56 11.23 10.60 4.79
N ASP A 57 12.54 10.65 4.71
CA ASP A 57 13.29 11.18 3.57
C ASP A 57 14.43 10.24 3.18
N ILE A 58 14.80 10.26 1.93
CA ILE A 58 15.98 9.58 1.39
C ILE A 58 17.06 10.65 1.14
N ASP A 59 17.98 10.79 2.07
CA ASP A 59 19.02 11.79 2.02
C ASP A 59 20.22 11.32 1.18
N PHE A 60 20.46 11.98 0.05
CA PHE A 60 21.62 11.71 -0.82
C PHE A 60 22.92 12.31 -0.32
N GLN A 61 22.87 13.12 0.73
CA GLN A 61 24.02 13.89 1.24
C GLN A 61 24.62 14.78 0.14
N ASP A 62 25.90 15.09 0.23
CA ASP A 62 26.60 15.86 -0.79
C ASP A 62 26.65 15.09 -2.11
N VAL A 63 26.29 15.78 -3.19
CA VAL A 63 26.25 15.22 -4.55
C VAL A 63 27.02 16.16 -5.48
N PHE A 64 27.93 15.60 -6.25
CA PHE A 64 28.71 16.35 -7.22
C PHE A 64 28.07 16.32 -8.60
N ILE A 65 28.20 17.41 -9.37
CA ILE A 65 27.64 17.53 -10.72
C ILE A 65 27.99 16.33 -11.63
N PRO A 66 29.23 15.80 -11.65
CA PRO A 66 29.57 14.62 -12.45
C PRO A 66 28.78 13.36 -12.06
N GLU A 67 28.39 13.22 -10.79
CA GLU A 67 27.58 12.09 -10.32
C GLU A 67 26.14 12.17 -10.82
N VAL A 68 25.59 13.40 -10.90
CA VAL A 68 24.27 13.65 -11.50
C VAL A 68 24.28 13.36 -13.00
N ILE A 69 25.28 13.86 -13.71
CA ILE A 69 25.42 13.67 -15.16
C ILE A 69 25.58 12.19 -15.51
N SER A 70 26.39 11.45 -14.75
CA SER A 70 26.58 10.00 -14.95
C SER A 70 25.42 9.15 -14.42
N GLY A 71 24.56 9.72 -13.56
CA GLY A 71 23.49 8.99 -12.87
C GLY A 71 24.01 7.91 -11.92
N ASN A 72 25.19 8.08 -11.36
CA ASN A 72 25.82 7.10 -10.47
C ASN A 72 25.48 7.31 -8.99
N LYS A 73 24.96 8.48 -8.63
CA LYS A 73 24.54 8.74 -7.25
C LYS A 73 23.18 8.09 -6.98
N ALA A 74 23.20 7.02 -6.24
CA ALA A 74 22.00 6.23 -5.95
C ALA A 74 21.93 5.83 -4.47
N LYS A 75 20.71 5.61 -4.00
CA LYS A 75 20.38 5.12 -2.67
C LYS A 75 19.36 3.99 -2.77
N SER A 76 19.56 2.92 -2.03
CA SER A 76 18.56 1.86 -1.85
C SER A 76 17.81 2.05 -0.54
N PHE A 77 16.53 1.73 -0.56
CA PHE A 77 15.64 1.78 0.59
C PHE A 77 14.53 0.74 0.43
N ASN A 78 13.71 0.56 1.43
CA ASN A 78 12.60 -0.38 1.40
C ASN A 78 11.29 0.33 1.71
N LEU A 79 10.22 -0.08 1.03
CA LEU A 79 8.86 0.15 1.49
C LEU A 79 8.40 -1.11 2.22
N ILE A 80 8.07 -0.97 3.50
CA ILE A 80 7.55 -2.05 4.33
C ILE A 80 6.04 -1.92 4.39
N LEU A 81 5.34 -2.97 3.95
CA LEU A 81 3.90 -3.12 4.22
C LEU A 81 3.75 -4.14 5.34
N SER A 82 3.12 -3.76 6.44
CA SER A 82 2.95 -4.58 7.63
C SER A 82 1.52 -4.56 8.14
N ASN A 83 1.19 -5.47 9.05
CA ASN A 83 -0.17 -5.64 9.60
C ASN A 83 -1.23 -5.83 8.50
N CYS A 84 -0.86 -6.46 7.40
CA CYS A 84 -1.76 -6.75 6.30
C CYS A 84 -2.81 -7.78 6.72
N ALA A 85 -4.08 -7.42 6.65
CA ALA A 85 -5.19 -8.30 7.00
C ALA A 85 -5.99 -8.64 5.74
N ALA A 86 -6.04 -9.93 5.38
CA ALA A 86 -6.78 -10.44 4.22
C ALA A 86 -6.47 -9.69 2.91
N THR A 87 -5.18 -9.37 2.71
CA THR A 87 -4.69 -8.60 1.56
C THR A 87 -3.59 -9.41 0.87
N PRO A 88 -3.89 -10.19 -0.17
CA PRO A 88 -2.89 -11.04 -0.84
C PRO A 88 -1.97 -10.26 -1.79
N SER A 89 -2.37 -9.08 -2.21
CA SER A 89 -1.57 -8.25 -3.11
C SER A 89 -1.88 -6.77 -2.99
N ALA A 90 -0.96 -5.96 -3.48
CA ALA A 90 -1.14 -4.52 -3.65
C ALA A 90 -0.54 -4.06 -4.98
N GLU A 91 -0.96 -2.92 -5.45
CA GLU A 91 -0.32 -2.19 -6.54
C GLU A 91 0.18 -0.85 -6.01
N LEU A 92 1.46 -0.58 -6.28
CA LEU A 92 2.08 0.69 -5.94
C LEU A 92 2.12 1.57 -7.18
N THR A 93 1.73 2.82 -7.04
CA THR A 93 1.93 3.87 -8.03
C THR A 93 2.64 5.02 -7.35
N LEU A 94 3.58 5.66 -8.04
CA LEU A 94 4.28 6.82 -7.52
C LEU A 94 3.83 8.06 -8.30
N LYS A 95 3.46 9.12 -7.59
CA LYS A 95 2.98 10.36 -8.18
C LYS A 95 3.73 11.55 -7.57
N PRO A 96 3.93 12.65 -8.30
CA PRO A 96 4.48 13.86 -7.69
C PRO A 96 3.53 14.38 -6.61
N ALA A 97 4.07 14.81 -5.49
CA ALA A 97 3.29 15.47 -4.43
C ALA A 97 2.75 16.82 -4.91
N SER A 98 1.80 17.41 -4.18
CA SER A 98 1.29 18.74 -4.47
C SER A 98 2.43 19.76 -4.48
N GLY A 99 2.53 20.54 -5.55
CA GLY A 99 3.62 21.49 -5.75
C GLY A 99 4.89 20.93 -6.39
N SER A 100 4.97 19.60 -6.56
CA SER A 100 6.05 18.93 -7.29
C SER A 100 5.62 18.59 -8.72
N THR A 101 6.59 18.42 -9.62
CA THR A 101 6.35 18.13 -11.03
C THR A 101 7.27 16.99 -11.50
N CYS A 102 6.95 16.45 -12.67
CA CYS A 102 7.86 15.56 -13.38
C CYS A 102 8.94 16.40 -14.12
N ASP A 103 10.04 15.74 -14.44
CA ASP A 103 11.15 16.33 -15.18
C ASP A 103 10.80 16.59 -16.66
N GLY A 104 11.76 17.15 -17.41
CA GLY A 104 11.61 17.42 -18.83
C GLY A 104 10.77 18.66 -19.15
N ALA A 105 10.65 18.96 -20.42
CA ALA A 105 9.89 20.11 -20.92
C ALA A 105 8.41 19.98 -20.51
N ALA A 106 7.90 21.00 -19.82
CA ALA A 106 6.51 21.04 -19.32
C ALA A 106 6.12 19.80 -18.46
N GLY A 107 7.08 19.19 -17.76
CA GLY A 107 6.82 18.01 -16.93
C GLY A 107 6.49 16.75 -17.73
N ALA A 108 7.05 16.59 -18.92
CA ALA A 108 6.76 15.46 -19.80
C ALA A 108 7.67 14.24 -19.56
N GLY A 109 8.68 14.38 -18.70
CA GLY A 109 9.62 13.29 -18.38
C GLY A 109 9.08 12.31 -17.35
N GLU A 110 9.84 11.24 -17.11
CA GLU A 110 9.44 10.12 -16.26
C GLU A 110 10.13 10.12 -14.89
N ALA A 111 11.02 11.08 -14.65
CA ALA A 111 11.64 11.32 -13.35
C ALA A 111 10.92 12.46 -12.60
N PHE A 112 11.24 12.63 -11.33
CA PHE A 112 10.68 13.67 -10.47
C PHE A 112 11.63 14.87 -10.44
N ALA A 113 11.13 16.02 -10.84
CA ALA A 113 11.92 17.25 -10.92
C ALA A 113 12.30 17.80 -9.55
N ASN A 114 13.32 18.66 -9.54
CA ASN A 114 13.67 19.44 -8.36
C ASN A 114 12.54 20.42 -8.01
N SER A 115 11.94 20.29 -6.84
CA SER A 115 10.90 21.15 -6.29
C SER A 115 11.38 22.07 -5.18
N SER A 116 12.71 22.12 -4.90
CA SER A 116 13.28 23.00 -3.88
C SER A 116 12.92 24.46 -4.12
N VAL A 117 12.61 25.16 -3.05
CA VAL A 117 12.36 26.63 -3.04
C VAL A 117 13.57 27.42 -2.54
N ALA A 118 14.66 26.71 -2.20
CA ALA A 118 15.89 27.34 -1.72
C ALA A 118 16.61 28.14 -2.81
N THR A 119 17.49 29.02 -2.38
CA THR A 119 18.35 29.83 -3.26
C THR A 119 19.79 29.72 -2.78
N PRO A 120 20.76 29.20 -3.58
CA PRO A 120 20.54 28.71 -4.95
C PRO A 120 19.84 27.36 -5.01
N LYS A 121 18.99 27.16 -6.01
CA LYS A 121 18.36 25.89 -6.37
C LYS A 121 19.20 25.20 -7.45
N ALA A 122 19.46 23.90 -7.32
CA ALA A 122 20.09 23.10 -8.36
C ALA A 122 19.21 23.08 -9.62
N ALA A 123 19.78 23.43 -10.78
CA ALA A 123 19.09 23.37 -12.06
C ALA A 123 19.38 22.06 -12.79
N ALA A 124 18.46 21.62 -13.64
CA ALA A 124 18.57 20.46 -14.51
C ALA A 124 18.92 19.17 -13.76
N VAL A 125 18.38 18.97 -12.55
CA VAL A 125 18.52 17.77 -11.72
C VAL A 125 17.14 17.17 -11.47
N ALA A 126 17.05 15.86 -11.59
CA ALA A 126 15.84 15.08 -11.31
C ALA A 126 16.19 13.78 -10.57
N VAL A 127 15.19 13.10 -10.03
CA VAL A 127 15.34 11.81 -9.36
C VAL A 127 14.44 10.76 -10.02
N GLU A 128 15.03 9.63 -10.35
CA GLU A 128 14.30 8.41 -10.74
C GLU A 128 14.11 7.49 -9.53
N VAL A 129 12.98 6.79 -9.49
CA VAL A 129 12.69 5.75 -8.51
C VAL A 129 12.45 4.42 -9.21
N TRP A 130 13.02 3.34 -8.66
CA TRP A 130 13.00 2.01 -9.25
C TRP A 130 12.48 0.97 -8.25
N GLY A 131 11.64 0.04 -8.72
CA GLY A 131 11.14 -1.10 -7.98
C GLY A 131 12.18 -2.22 -7.84
N SER A 132 13.36 -1.87 -7.35
CA SER A 132 14.50 -2.76 -7.14
C SER A 132 15.50 -2.07 -6.22
N ALA A 133 16.29 -2.83 -5.45
CA ALA A 133 17.39 -2.29 -4.65
C ALA A 133 18.51 -1.65 -5.50
N THR A 134 18.58 -1.98 -6.78
CA THR A 134 19.58 -1.45 -7.72
C THR A 134 18.88 -0.66 -8.81
N PRO A 135 19.22 0.62 -9.04
CA PRO A 135 18.65 1.42 -10.12
C PRO A 135 18.84 0.75 -11.49
N LYS A 136 17.89 0.92 -12.38
CA LYS A 136 17.83 0.34 -13.73
C LYS A 136 17.69 -1.19 -13.79
N SER A 137 17.65 -1.87 -12.64
CA SER A 137 17.41 -3.32 -12.60
C SER A 137 16.00 -3.63 -12.14
N GLY A 138 15.00 -3.28 -12.86
CA GLY A 138 13.61 -3.50 -12.46
C GLY A 138 12.69 -2.51 -13.14
N THR A 139 11.48 -2.40 -12.61
CA THR A 139 10.49 -1.47 -13.15
C THR A 139 10.72 -0.07 -12.60
N GLN A 140 10.88 0.93 -13.45
CA GLN A 140 10.87 2.32 -13.04
C GLN A 140 9.47 2.71 -12.57
N LEU A 141 9.39 3.35 -11.42
CA LEU A 141 8.18 4.00 -10.92
C LEU A 141 8.12 5.40 -11.53
N LYS A 142 7.36 5.51 -12.59
CA LYS A 142 7.36 6.67 -13.48
C LYS A 142 6.52 7.81 -12.93
N CYS A 143 7.01 9.04 -13.11
CA CYS A 143 6.32 10.26 -12.68
C CYS A 143 5.14 10.62 -13.60
N LYS A 144 5.39 10.79 -14.88
CA LYS A 144 4.38 11.27 -15.85
C LYS A 144 3.41 10.17 -16.26
N SER A 145 3.94 9.04 -16.67
CA SER A 145 3.15 7.87 -17.08
C SER A 145 3.05 6.91 -15.90
N ALA A 146 2.49 7.37 -14.78
CA ALA A 146 2.41 6.57 -13.56
C ALA A 146 1.94 5.14 -13.86
N ASN A 147 2.79 4.17 -13.56
CA ASN A 147 2.57 2.76 -13.83
C ASN A 147 2.36 1.99 -12.53
N ALA A 148 1.49 1.01 -12.57
CA ALA A 148 1.28 0.11 -11.45
C ALA A 148 2.48 -0.85 -11.29
N PHE A 149 3.00 -0.93 -10.08
CA PHE A 149 4.03 -1.89 -9.69
C PHE A 149 3.39 -2.94 -8.77
N PRO A 150 3.24 -4.18 -9.22
CA PRO A 150 2.55 -5.22 -8.46
C PRO A 150 3.41 -5.73 -7.30
N VAL A 151 2.79 -5.92 -6.15
CA VAL A 151 3.40 -6.46 -4.93
C VAL A 151 2.56 -7.63 -4.44
N THR A 152 3.18 -8.80 -4.31
CA THR A 152 2.56 -9.96 -3.67
C THR A 152 2.82 -9.93 -2.18
N ILE A 153 1.78 -10.08 -1.37
CA ILE A 153 1.85 -10.07 0.09
C ILE A 153 1.70 -11.50 0.58
N VAL A 154 2.76 -12.04 1.19
CA VAL A 154 2.74 -13.37 1.78
C VAL A 154 2.66 -13.24 3.30
N GLY A 155 1.57 -13.72 3.87
CA GLY A 155 1.34 -13.57 5.31
C GLY A 155 0.84 -12.17 5.69
N LYS A 156 1.48 -11.54 6.67
CA LYS A 156 1.04 -10.26 7.24
C LYS A 156 1.95 -9.08 6.91
N SER A 157 3.00 -9.30 6.12
CA SER A 157 3.96 -8.25 5.78
C SER A 157 4.70 -8.58 4.50
N VAL A 158 5.21 -7.53 3.84
CA VAL A 158 6.12 -7.65 2.72
C VAL A 158 7.11 -6.48 2.75
N THR A 159 8.35 -6.78 2.36
CA THR A 159 9.40 -5.78 2.12
C THR A 159 9.56 -5.60 0.62
N VAL A 160 9.35 -4.39 0.14
CA VAL A 160 9.51 -4.03 -1.27
C VAL A 160 10.82 -3.26 -1.43
N PRO A 161 11.84 -3.86 -2.04
CA PRO A 161 13.10 -3.17 -2.26
C PRO A 161 12.93 -2.10 -3.34
N LEU A 162 13.41 -0.90 -3.04
CA LEU A 162 13.37 0.26 -3.92
C LEU A 162 14.75 0.90 -4.00
N SER A 163 14.96 1.70 -5.02
CA SER A 163 16.11 2.59 -5.12
C SER A 163 15.73 3.90 -5.81
N ALA A 164 16.44 4.95 -5.42
CA ALA A 164 16.38 6.23 -6.08
C ALA A 164 17.77 6.61 -6.59
N ARG A 165 17.84 7.33 -7.70
CA ARG A 165 19.09 7.89 -8.21
C ARG A 165 18.87 9.28 -8.77
N LEU A 166 19.87 10.12 -8.57
CA LEU A 166 19.90 11.45 -9.17
C LEU A 166 20.40 11.36 -10.60
N ILE A 167 19.73 12.10 -11.47
CA ILE A 167 20.04 12.16 -12.90
C ILE A 167 19.94 13.61 -13.39
N ARG A 168 20.52 13.86 -14.54
CA ARG A 168 20.24 15.07 -15.30
C ARG A 168 18.79 15.05 -15.78
N ASP A 169 18.11 16.18 -15.66
CA ASP A 169 16.73 16.40 -16.13
C ASP A 169 16.64 16.08 -17.63
N SER A 170 15.55 15.43 -18.03
CA SER A 170 15.28 15.05 -19.41
C SER A 170 15.24 16.24 -20.35
N GLY A 171 15.94 16.14 -21.46
CA GLY A 171 16.02 17.21 -22.47
C GLY A 171 16.96 18.38 -22.12
N LYS A 172 17.72 18.29 -21.03
CA LYS A 172 18.77 19.25 -20.64
C LYS A 172 20.14 18.77 -21.07
N ALA A 173 21.06 19.71 -21.31
CA ALA A 173 22.48 19.41 -21.56
C ALA A 173 23.26 19.29 -20.24
N ASP A 174 24.44 18.67 -20.29
CA ASP A 174 25.32 18.57 -19.10
C ASP A 174 25.70 19.93 -18.54
N ALA A 175 25.88 20.93 -19.42
CA ALA A 175 26.20 22.29 -19.05
C ALA A 175 25.05 23.03 -18.34
N ASP A 176 23.82 22.52 -18.40
CA ASP A 176 22.66 23.11 -17.72
C ASP A 176 22.62 22.70 -16.24
N VAL A 177 23.35 21.64 -15.85
CA VAL A 177 23.38 21.16 -14.46
C VAL A 177 24.17 22.12 -13.59
N THR A 178 23.51 22.72 -12.61
CA THR A 178 24.14 23.67 -11.70
C THR A 178 24.06 23.20 -10.25
N ALA A 179 25.02 23.65 -9.43
CA ALA A 179 25.01 23.44 -8.01
C ALA A 179 23.88 24.20 -7.32
N GLY A 180 23.39 23.68 -6.23
CA GLY A 180 22.31 24.26 -5.40
C GLY A 180 21.54 23.19 -4.68
N GLU A 181 20.48 23.59 -3.99
CA GLU A 181 19.62 22.68 -3.24
C GLU A 181 18.74 21.83 -4.18
N PHE A 182 18.66 20.56 -3.84
CA PHE A 182 17.75 19.61 -4.49
C PHE A 182 16.76 19.06 -3.46
N SER A 183 15.49 19.11 -3.79
CA SER A 183 14.43 18.45 -3.06
C SER A 183 13.37 18.00 -4.06
N SER A 184 12.88 16.79 -3.92
CA SER A 184 11.78 16.26 -4.73
C SER A 184 10.83 15.49 -3.84
N GLN A 185 9.53 15.68 -4.04
CA GLN A 185 8.51 15.05 -3.23
C GLN A 185 7.59 14.20 -4.09
N ALA A 186 7.38 12.96 -3.66
CA ALA A 186 6.48 12.03 -4.31
C ALA A 186 5.60 11.31 -3.28
N VAL A 187 4.46 10.84 -3.72
CA VAL A 187 3.49 10.10 -2.90
C VAL A 187 3.33 8.70 -3.46
N PHE A 188 3.50 7.69 -2.61
CA PHE A 188 3.09 6.33 -2.90
C PHE A 188 1.57 6.21 -2.76
N ASP A 189 0.92 5.87 -3.86
CA ASP A 189 -0.49 5.48 -3.89
C ASP A 189 -0.55 3.95 -3.88
N ILE A 190 -1.15 3.38 -2.85
CA ILE A 190 -1.16 1.93 -2.61
C ILE A 190 -2.59 1.42 -2.72
N THR A 191 -2.85 0.64 -3.77
CA THR A 191 -4.14 0.00 -3.99
C THR A 191 -4.09 -1.46 -3.56
N TYR A 192 -4.81 -1.82 -2.52
CA TYR A 192 -4.90 -3.19 -2.01
C TYR A 192 -5.96 -4.01 -2.77
N LYS A 193 -5.67 -5.31 -2.99
CA LYS A 193 -6.53 -6.25 -3.73
C LYS A 193 -6.75 -7.53 -2.94
#